data_25e1060c31ff3fa94a08b09a2d68c563
#
_entry.id   25e1060c31ff3fa94a08b09a2d68c563
#
_cell.length_a   1.000
_cell.length_b   1.000
_cell.length_c   1.000
_cell.angle_alpha   90.00
_cell.angle_beta   90.00
_cell.angle_gamma   90.00
#
_symmetry.space_group_name_H-M   'P 1'
#
loop_
_entity.id
_entity.type
_entity.pdbx_description
1 polymer ?
#
loop_
_entity_poly.entity_id
_entity_poly.type
_entity_poly.pdbx_seq_one_letter_code
_entity_poly.pdbx_strand_id
1 'polypeptide(L)'
;MKKNIANHSNHGRVRFLLSAALSAILSVALVSCTNDDEGIDNQVTNENVVEDDASALSLVNGVYSHWQPLSSSFSFIIELNSNKLISFEGEESEAGPVNSRFEQVANTWYQVKIFNHLFLGIVQANEAITTINNSLAAGKVSQAGYNAAVGKAKFLRALAYLKLTQLWGEVPVFTEEGGSTTERQDFDVVFGQIIKDLTDAESLLLDYSGDPRVPSKQAAQALLARTYLVWGDNPLTSAQVAAIANTQTDPEFSKTDSRLEKAIEYADRVINSGKLALASDFSKLYGRDYESNKLGQNEHLFTIAHDGDKKDAQGNHQTHCSWTFPFQNGEHGEGYTQNHTEAADDDVYDSWLAEYPNDKRLAKTYFVELTNPETGNKHVYYSPVYTPINGKGVDQSYEDAENLEITQNSVDRIEIRYAEVLLIKAEALVQLGRNQEAAEPFNQLRRRAGIETVAAPTFDQIKREWDYEFTYEQFSVLNSYRWNDLVSSVKKVSTYKHFADDWESKQTFTADQKAYFEKVHNHLKAKYNNVRGKHYRQPIPTGLRGEDLGIAQNPGY
;
A
#
# COMPACT_ATOMS: atom_id res chain seq x y z
N MET A 1 15.44 -59.34 21.89
CA MET A 1 14.35 -58.83 22.80
C MET A 1 13.81 -57.54 22.22
N LYS A 2 12.62 -57.59 21.66
CA LYS A 2 11.89 -56.45 21.11
C LYS A 2 11.26 -55.66 22.22
N LYS A 3 11.36 -54.33 22.19
CA LYS A 3 10.44 -53.44 22.92
C LYS A 3 9.78 -52.49 21.93
N ASN A 4 8.50 -52.70 21.73
CA ASN A 4 7.58 -51.77 21.09
C ASN A 4 7.41 -50.55 22.01
N ILE A 5 7.50 -49.34 21.44
CA ILE A 5 6.99 -48.13 22.07
C ILE A 5 5.91 -47.58 21.13
N ALA A 6 4.71 -47.52 21.65
CA ALA A 6 3.53 -47.01 20.98
C ALA A 6 3.57 -45.48 20.89
N ASN A 7 3.35 -44.97 19.67
CA ASN A 7 3.07 -43.56 19.42
C ASN A 7 1.63 -43.26 19.81
N HIS A 8 1.43 -42.52 20.88
CA HIS A 8 0.16 -41.86 21.18
C HIS A 8 0.20 -40.40 20.77
N SER A 9 -0.70 -40.05 19.88
CA SER A 9 -0.89 -38.75 19.28
C SER A 9 -1.09 -37.63 20.33
N ASN A 10 -0.21 -36.65 20.31
CA ASN A 10 -0.22 -35.48 21.20
C ASN A 10 -0.88 -34.24 20.54
N HIS A 11 -1.83 -34.42 19.63
CA HIS A 11 -2.46 -33.28 18.90
C HIS A 11 -3.40 -32.40 19.76
N GLY A 12 -3.87 -32.90 20.90
CA GLY A 12 -4.78 -32.13 21.76
C GLY A 12 -4.08 -31.12 22.69
N ARG A 13 -2.80 -31.37 23.05
CA ARG A 13 -2.07 -30.50 24.01
C ARG A 13 -1.42 -29.27 23.33
N VAL A 14 -1.10 -29.35 22.04
CA VAL A 14 -0.52 -28.23 21.31
C VAL A 14 -1.56 -27.14 21.03
N ARG A 15 -2.83 -27.51 20.82
CA ARG A 15 -3.92 -26.53 20.62
C ARG A 15 -4.23 -25.69 21.87
N PHE A 16 -4.07 -26.27 23.06
CA PHE A 16 -4.31 -25.55 24.33
C PHE A 16 -3.16 -24.62 24.72
N LEU A 17 -1.93 -24.96 24.31
CA LEU A 17 -0.74 -24.14 24.58
C LEU A 17 -0.62 -22.95 23.59
N LEU A 18 -1.14 -23.07 22.37
CA LEU A 18 -1.13 -21.99 21.38
C LEU A 18 -2.16 -20.88 21.70
N SER A 19 -3.33 -21.23 22.22
CA SER A 19 -4.30 -20.23 22.71
C SER A 19 -3.79 -19.52 23.97
N ALA A 20 -3.08 -20.22 24.88
CA ALA A 20 -2.48 -19.64 26.06
C ALA A 20 -1.25 -18.77 25.74
N ALA A 21 -0.47 -19.11 24.70
CA ALA A 21 0.67 -18.29 24.27
C ALA A 21 0.24 -17.00 23.57
N LEU A 22 -0.84 -17.01 22.78
CA LEU A 22 -1.40 -15.79 22.21
C LEU A 22 -1.94 -14.82 23.29
N SER A 23 -2.59 -15.33 24.31
CA SER A 23 -3.05 -14.53 25.46
C SER A 23 -1.89 -13.99 26.30
N ALA A 24 -0.77 -14.72 26.41
CA ALA A 24 0.39 -14.29 27.19
C ALA A 24 1.23 -13.21 26.48
N ILE A 25 1.23 -13.16 25.16
CA ILE A 25 1.97 -12.11 24.40
C ILE A 25 1.19 -10.79 24.42
N LEU A 26 -0.13 -10.80 24.48
CA LEU A 26 -0.93 -9.59 24.67
C LEU A 26 -0.79 -8.99 26.09
N SER A 27 -0.57 -9.83 27.10
CA SER A 27 -0.40 -9.35 28.48
C SER A 27 0.97 -8.70 28.74
N VAL A 28 1.99 -8.96 27.92
CA VAL A 28 3.33 -8.36 28.08
C VAL A 28 3.43 -6.96 27.43
N ALA A 29 2.58 -6.62 26.47
CA ALA A 29 2.59 -5.29 25.85
C ALA A 29 1.90 -4.20 26.69
N LEU A 30 1.24 -4.56 27.81
CA LEU A 30 0.54 -3.60 28.69
C LEU A 30 1.27 -3.38 30.04
N VAL A 31 2.43 -4.01 30.25
CA VAL A 31 3.20 -3.85 31.51
C VAL A 31 4.53 -3.17 31.21
N SER A 32 4.47 -1.88 30.93
CA SER A 32 5.64 -1.00 31.04
C SER A 32 5.15 0.37 31.47
N CYS A 33 4.91 0.51 32.76
CA CYS A 33 5.12 1.72 33.58
C CYS A 33 4.39 1.53 34.91
N THR A 34 5.10 1.27 35.96
CA THR A 34 5.14 1.93 37.26
C THR A 34 5.64 0.96 38.29
N ASN A 35 6.79 1.26 38.87
CA ASN A 35 7.12 0.86 40.25
C ASN A 35 6.46 1.89 41.17
N ASP A 36 5.42 1.47 41.88
CA ASP A 36 5.11 1.97 43.20
C ASP A 36 4.15 0.96 43.85
N ASP A 37 4.60 0.43 45.00
CA ASP A 37 3.88 -0.49 45.89
C ASP A 37 2.71 0.25 46.56
N GLU A 38 1.53 0.23 45.94
CA GLU A 38 0.26 0.29 46.68
C GLU A 38 -0.74 -0.61 45.94
N GLY A 39 -1.39 -1.51 46.67
CA GLY A 39 -2.18 -2.60 46.17
C GLY A 39 -3.20 -2.15 45.10
N ILE A 40 -2.92 -2.46 43.86
CA ILE A 40 -3.81 -2.22 42.74
C ILE A 40 -4.65 -3.49 42.54
N ASP A 41 -5.83 -3.46 43.14
CA ASP A 41 -6.91 -4.41 42.86
C ASP A 41 -7.64 -4.05 41.57
N ASN A 42 -6.89 -3.58 40.57
CA ASN A 42 -7.34 -3.28 39.19
C ASN A 42 -6.59 -4.15 38.19
N GLN A 43 -6.89 -5.45 38.20
CA GLN A 43 -6.64 -6.25 37.02
C GLN A 43 -7.50 -5.66 35.88
N VAL A 44 -6.87 -5.08 34.89
CA VAL A 44 -7.52 -4.75 33.61
C VAL A 44 -7.92 -6.09 32.98
N THR A 45 -9.10 -6.56 33.31
CA THR A 45 -9.73 -7.70 32.62
C THR A 45 -10.30 -7.17 31.31
N ASN A 46 -10.39 -8.00 30.26
CA ASN A 46 -11.03 -7.63 28.99
C ASN A 46 -12.46 -7.06 29.18
N GLU A 47 -13.10 -7.31 30.30
CA GLU A 47 -14.44 -6.85 30.66
C GLU A 47 -14.49 -5.35 31.06
N ASN A 48 -13.35 -4.74 31.45
CA ASN A 48 -13.28 -3.36 31.92
C ASN A 48 -12.48 -2.42 31.01
N VAL A 49 -12.11 -2.87 29.80
CA VAL A 49 -11.33 -2.04 28.85
C VAL A 49 -12.20 -1.00 28.18
N VAL A 50 -13.50 -1.27 27.97
CA VAL A 50 -14.44 -0.36 27.31
C VAL A 50 -15.57 -0.01 28.28
N GLU A 51 -15.56 1.24 28.75
CA GLU A 51 -16.52 1.77 29.71
C GLU A 51 -17.44 2.85 29.13
N ASP A 52 -17.06 3.41 27.95
CA ASP A 52 -17.78 4.47 27.26
C ASP A 52 -17.45 4.53 25.77
N ASP A 53 -18.05 5.44 25.03
CA ASP A 53 -17.82 5.63 23.61
C ASP A 53 -16.37 6.04 23.28
N ALA A 54 -15.72 6.79 24.17
CA ALA A 54 -14.34 7.24 23.95
C ALA A 54 -13.33 6.09 24.06
N SER A 55 -13.51 5.22 25.08
CA SER A 55 -12.68 4.02 25.24
C SER A 55 -12.90 2.99 24.13
N ALA A 56 -14.14 2.89 23.61
CA ALA A 56 -14.41 2.05 22.43
C ALA A 56 -13.65 2.56 21.18
N LEU A 57 -13.64 3.86 20.92
CA LEU A 57 -12.86 4.45 19.83
C LEU A 57 -11.35 4.31 20.05
N SER A 58 -10.90 4.47 21.30
CA SER A 58 -9.47 4.30 21.65
C SER A 58 -8.99 2.87 21.38
N LEU A 59 -9.81 1.86 21.70
CA LEU A 59 -9.48 0.45 21.40
C LEU A 59 -9.27 0.23 19.90
N VAL A 60 -10.12 0.81 19.05
CA VAL A 60 -9.99 0.72 17.58
C VAL A 60 -8.80 1.53 17.05
N ASN A 61 -8.34 2.57 17.75
CA ASN A 61 -7.10 3.26 17.39
C ASN A 61 -5.88 2.34 17.51
N GLY A 62 -5.91 1.32 18.38
CA GLY A 62 -4.92 0.25 18.42
C GLY A 62 -4.84 -0.54 17.10
N VAL A 63 -5.99 -0.82 16.48
CA VAL A 63 -6.03 -1.45 15.13
C VAL A 63 -5.39 -0.55 14.08
N TYR A 64 -5.69 0.74 14.14
CA TYR A 64 -5.15 1.74 13.21
C TYR A 64 -3.63 1.86 13.30
N SER A 65 -3.04 1.70 14.50
CA SER A 65 -1.59 1.81 14.72
C SER A 65 -0.76 0.77 13.94
N HIS A 66 -1.36 -0.36 13.52
CA HIS A 66 -0.68 -1.33 12.65
C HIS A 66 -0.46 -0.83 11.21
N TRP A 67 -1.20 0.18 10.77
CA TRP A 67 -1.06 0.74 9.44
C TRP A 67 0.09 1.74 9.31
N GLN A 68 0.38 2.47 10.40
CA GLN A 68 1.42 3.49 10.38
C GLN A 68 2.81 2.95 9.99
N PRO A 69 3.32 1.84 10.58
CA PRO A 69 4.61 1.27 10.21
C PRO A 69 4.65 0.70 8.79
N LEU A 70 3.48 0.50 8.17
CA LEU A 70 3.39 -0.05 6.82
C LEU A 70 3.42 1.03 5.74
N SER A 71 3.17 2.27 6.10
CA SER A 71 3.10 3.37 5.13
C SER A 71 4.30 3.39 4.21
N SER A 72 5.45 3.18 4.78
CA SER A 72 6.69 3.06 4.07
C SER A 72 6.88 1.70 3.41
N SER A 73 6.64 0.62 4.08
CA SER A 73 6.98 -0.73 3.63
C SER A 73 6.23 -1.17 2.37
N PHE A 74 5.00 -0.69 2.17
CA PHE A 74 4.21 -1.03 0.99
C PHE A 74 4.85 -0.57 -0.32
N SER A 75 5.44 0.64 -0.35
CA SER A 75 6.06 1.14 -1.57
C SER A 75 7.22 0.26 -2.02
N PHE A 76 8.03 -0.28 -1.09
CA PHE A 76 9.13 -1.19 -1.46
C PHE A 76 8.65 -2.48 -2.13
N ILE A 77 7.49 -2.98 -1.79
CA ILE A 77 6.97 -4.17 -2.45
C ILE A 77 6.18 -3.79 -3.71
N ILE A 78 5.36 -2.74 -3.64
CA ILE A 78 4.40 -2.44 -4.69
C ILE A 78 5.05 -1.66 -5.83
N GLU A 79 5.91 -0.69 -5.52
CA GLU A 79 6.51 0.14 -6.56
C GLU A 79 7.78 -0.49 -7.13
N LEU A 80 8.65 -1.07 -6.29
CA LEU A 80 9.89 -1.69 -6.75
C LEU A 80 9.68 -2.97 -7.55
N ASN A 81 8.62 -3.73 -7.28
CA ASN A 81 8.24 -4.89 -8.09
C ASN A 81 7.51 -4.49 -9.41
N SER A 82 7.72 -3.28 -9.90
CA SER A 82 7.15 -2.77 -11.15
C SER A 82 8.24 -2.31 -12.10
N ASN A 83 7.87 -1.78 -13.26
CA ASN A 83 8.78 -1.13 -14.20
C ASN A 83 8.91 0.39 -13.95
N LYS A 84 8.43 0.91 -12.81
CA LYS A 84 8.39 2.35 -12.52
C LYS A 84 9.54 2.83 -11.65
N LEU A 85 10.10 1.94 -10.85
CA LEU A 85 11.09 2.28 -9.83
C LEU A 85 12.20 1.24 -9.79
N ILE A 86 13.43 1.70 -9.60
CA ILE A 86 14.60 0.87 -9.34
C ILE A 86 15.23 1.25 -8.00
N SER A 87 15.83 0.26 -7.34
CA SER A 87 16.60 0.47 -6.13
C SER A 87 17.92 -0.27 -6.27
N PHE A 88 19.03 0.43 -6.22
CA PHE A 88 20.36 -0.12 -6.48
C PHE A 88 21.40 0.21 -5.40
N GLU A 89 21.04 0.88 -4.32
CA GLU A 89 21.93 1.10 -3.17
C GLU A 89 21.59 0.18 -2.00
N GLY A 90 22.60 -0.08 -1.17
CA GLY A 90 22.50 -1.01 -0.06
C GLY A 90 22.51 -2.46 -0.51
N GLU A 91 23.54 -2.86 -1.28
CA GLU A 91 23.70 -4.26 -1.78
C GLU A 91 23.55 -5.33 -0.69
N GLU A 92 23.77 -4.96 0.56
CA GLU A 92 23.60 -5.83 1.72
C GLU A 92 22.24 -5.66 2.41
N SER A 93 21.45 -4.60 2.09
CA SER A 93 20.11 -4.47 2.64
C SER A 93 19.14 -5.28 1.78
N GLU A 94 18.60 -6.32 2.34
CA GLU A 94 17.63 -7.25 1.74
C GLU A 94 16.34 -6.57 1.20
N ALA A 95 16.24 -5.27 1.32
CA ALA A 95 14.97 -4.60 1.19
C ALA A 95 14.70 -4.07 -0.22
N GLY A 96 15.46 -3.08 -0.66
CA GLY A 96 15.22 -2.37 -1.91
C GLY A 96 15.68 -3.16 -3.14
N PRO A 97 17.00 -3.41 -3.29
CA PRO A 97 17.55 -4.08 -4.49
C PRO A 97 16.98 -5.46 -4.75
N VAL A 98 16.75 -6.26 -3.68
CA VAL A 98 16.20 -7.61 -3.79
C VAL A 98 14.77 -7.60 -4.35
N ASN A 99 13.90 -6.73 -3.83
CA ASN A 99 12.56 -6.57 -4.37
C ASN A 99 12.60 -6.03 -5.81
N SER A 100 13.38 -5.00 -6.05
CA SER A 100 13.46 -4.35 -7.37
C SER A 100 14.00 -5.28 -8.46
N ARG A 101 14.86 -6.27 -8.13
CA ARG A 101 15.39 -7.28 -9.05
C ARG A 101 14.58 -8.58 -9.11
N PHE A 102 13.43 -8.66 -8.41
CA PHE A 102 12.62 -9.89 -8.33
C PHE A 102 13.40 -11.09 -7.74
N GLU A 103 14.17 -10.83 -6.68
CA GLU A 103 14.98 -11.81 -5.94
C GLU A 103 14.43 -12.12 -4.54
N GLN A 104 13.24 -11.61 -4.21
CA GLN A 104 12.61 -11.76 -2.90
C GLN A 104 12.35 -13.22 -2.54
N VAL A 105 12.56 -13.52 -1.28
CA VAL A 105 12.35 -14.82 -0.65
C VAL A 105 11.46 -14.68 0.61
N ALA A 106 11.05 -15.82 1.17
CA ALA A 106 10.08 -15.87 2.27
C ALA A 106 10.49 -15.09 3.53
N ASN A 107 11.78 -14.89 3.78
CA ASN A 107 12.29 -14.13 4.93
C ASN A 107 12.71 -12.69 4.59
N THR A 108 12.43 -12.20 3.39
CA THR A 108 12.70 -10.79 3.03
C THR A 108 11.92 -9.88 3.98
N TRP A 109 12.62 -8.95 4.64
CA TRP A 109 12.12 -8.21 5.80
C TRP A 109 10.80 -7.47 5.56
N TYR A 110 10.60 -6.85 4.42
CA TYR A 110 9.35 -6.13 4.15
C TYR A 110 8.15 -7.04 3.94
N GLN A 111 8.33 -8.20 3.31
CA GLN A 111 7.29 -9.21 3.19
C GLN A 111 6.84 -9.67 4.56
N VAL A 112 7.80 -10.02 5.43
CA VAL A 112 7.53 -10.42 6.83
C VAL A 112 6.81 -9.31 7.60
N LYS A 113 7.32 -8.08 7.51
CA LYS A 113 6.75 -6.93 8.23
C LYS A 113 5.31 -6.66 7.82
N ILE A 114 5.04 -6.54 6.52
CA ILE A 114 3.70 -6.21 6.01
C ILE A 114 2.71 -7.32 6.36
N PHE A 115 3.06 -8.57 6.06
CA PHE A 115 2.19 -9.71 6.33
C PHE A 115 1.79 -9.79 7.82
N ASN A 116 2.78 -9.67 8.71
CA ASN A 116 2.55 -9.73 10.14
C ASN A 116 1.67 -8.59 10.66
N HIS A 117 1.95 -7.35 10.25
CA HIS A 117 1.15 -6.21 10.71
C HIS A 117 -0.29 -6.26 10.19
N LEU A 118 -0.53 -6.70 8.95
CA LEU A 118 -1.88 -6.86 8.43
C LEU A 118 -2.66 -7.92 9.22
N PHE A 119 -2.05 -9.08 9.49
CA PHE A 119 -2.72 -10.11 10.30
C PHE A 119 -2.91 -9.69 11.75
N LEU A 120 -1.95 -8.97 12.35
CA LEU A 120 -2.12 -8.39 13.69
C LEU A 120 -3.28 -7.41 13.74
N GLY A 121 -3.40 -6.54 12.74
CA GLY A 121 -4.52 -5.62 12.62
C GLY A 121 -5.88 -6.35 12.52
N ILE A 122 -5.93 -7.49 11.80
CA ILE A 122 -7.14 -8.33 11.73
C ILE A 122 -7.47 -8.93 13.09
N VAL A 123 -6.50 -9.50 13.80
CA VAL A 123 -6.69 -10.07 15.15
C VAL A 123 -7.24 -9.01 16.11
N GLN A 124 -6.60 -7.84 16.14
CA GLN A 124 -7.04 -6.76 17.02
C GLN A 124 -8.42 -6.20 16.64
N ALA A 125 -8.74 -6.14 15.34
CA ALA A 125 -10.08 -5.75 14.90
C ALA A 125 -11.14 -6.74 15.40
N ASN A 126 -10.87 -8.06 15.34
CA ASN A 126 -11.78 -9.09 15.85
C ASN A 126 -12.01 -8.94 17.36
N GLU A 127 -10.92 -8.76 18.14
CA GLU A 127 -10.99 -8.55 19.59
C GLU A 127 -11.74 -7.26 19.94
N ALA A 128 -11.46 -6.17 19.22
CA ALA A 128 -12.14 -4.88 19.43
C ALA A 128 -13.64 -5.00 19.15
N ILE A 129 -14.04 -5.63 18.04
CA ILE A 129 -15.44 -5.83 17.68
C ILE A 129 -16.16 -6.66 18.75
N THR A 130 -15.54 -7.76 19.21
CA THR A 130 -16.10 -8.62 20.29
C THR A 130 -16.30 -7.82 21.58
N THR A 131 -15.27 -7.10 22.02
CA THR A 131 -15.32 -6.31 23.27
C THR A 131 -16.37 -5.21 23.21
N ILE A 132 -16.44 -4.50 22.08
CA ILE A 132 -17.43 -3.40 21.90
C ILE A 132 -18.86 -3.96 21.79
N ASN A 133 -19.08 -5.12 21.16
CA ASN A 133 -20.37 -5.81 21.15
C ASN A 133 -20.85 -6.11 22.58
N ASN A 134 -19.96 -6.67 23.42
CA ASN A 134 -20.27 -6.95 24.83
C ASN A 134 -20.58 -5.68 25.63
N SER A 135 -19.82 -4.61 25.39
CA SER A 135 -20.01 -3.31 26.07
C SER A 135 -21.32 -2.62 25.66
N LEU A 136 -21.73 -2.73 24.41
CA LEU A 136 -23.05 -2.28 23.96
C LEU A 136 -24.16 -3.07 24.66
N ALA A 137 -24.06 -4.41 24.70
CA ALA A 137 -25.03 -5.26 25.38
C ALA A 137 -25.12 -4.97 26.89
N ALA A 138 -24.00 -4.54 27.51
CA ALA A 138 -23.93 -4.12 28.90
C ALA A 138 -24.41 -2.65 29.14
N GLY A 139 -24.77 -1.93 28.09
CA GLY A 139 -25.20 -0.54 28.17
C GLY A 139 -24.10 0.48 28.50
N LYS A 140 -22.81 0.09 28.37
CA LYS A 140 -21.65 0.95 28.61
C LYS A 140 -21.35 1.89 27.43
N VAL A 141 -21.66 1.47 26.21
CA VAL A 141 -21.42 2.19 24.96
C VAL A 141 -22.77 2.56 24.34
N SER A 142 -22.87 3.78 23.83
CA SER A 142 -24.06 4.22 23.08
C SER A 142 -24.11 3.56 21.70
N GLN A 143 -25.29 3.52 21.07
CA GLN A 143 -25.41 3.04 19.69
C GLN A 143 -24.56 3.87 18.71
N ALA A 144 -24.40 5.17 18.94
CA ALA A 144 -23.58 6.05 18.12
C ALA A 144 -22.08 5.73 18.29
N GLY A 145 -21.61 5.53 19.52
CA GLY A 145 -20.24 5.10 19.80
C GLY A 145 -19.92 3.73 19.22
N TYR A 146 -20.85 2.79 19.37
CA TYR A 146 -20.78 1.47 18.72
C TYR A 146 -20.62 1.59 17.21
N ASN A 147 -21.51 2.35 16.56
CA ASN A 147 -21.49 2.52 15.11
C ASN A 147 -20.14 3.09 14.61
N ALA A 148 -19.64 4.12 15.29
CA ALA A 148 -18.37 4.73 14.96
C ALA A 148 -17.18 3.76 15.13
N ALA A 149 -17.12 3.06 16.27
CA ALA A 149 -16.00 2.19 16.60
C ALA A 149 -16.02 0.89 15.76
N VAL A 150 -17.16 0.18 15.73
CA VAL A 150 -17.26 -1.09 14.97
C VAL A 150 -17.19 -0.84 13.45
N GLY A 151 -17.82 0.24 12.97
CA GLY A 151 -17.70 0.64 11.56
C GLY A 151 -16.26 0.88 11.14
N LYS A 152 -15.47 1.57 11.97
CA LYS A 152 -14.03 1.80 11.76
C LYS A 152 -13.23 0.50 11.81
N ALA A 153 -13.49 -0.39 12.79
CA ALA A 153 -12.78 -1.66 12.91
C ALA A 153 -13.02 -2.55 11.69
N LYS A 154 -14.26 -2.69 11.24
CA LYS A 154 -14.62 -3.47 10.03
C LYS A 154 -14.01 -2.87 8.76
N PHE A 155 -14.01 -1.56 8.61
CA PHE A 155 -13.35 -0.89 7.48
C PHE A 155 -11.85 -1.22 7.42
N LEU A 156 -11.14 -1.12 8.55
CA LEU A 156 -9.70 -1.41 8.63
C LEU A 156 -9.41 -2.90 8.41
N ARG A 157 -10.26 -3.80 8.91
CA ARG A 157 -10.12 -5.25 8.68
C ARG A 157 -10.32 -5.61 7.22
N ALA A 158 -11.32 -5.04 6.57
CA ALA A 158 -11.55 -5.22 5.15
C ALA A 158 -10.37 -4.72 4.29
N LEU A 159 -9.82 -3.55 4.62
CA LEU A 159 -8.64 -3.02 3.94
C LEU A 159 -7.44 -3.95 4.11
N ALA A 160 -7.24 -4.53 5.32
CA ALA A 160 -6.15 -5.48 5.58
C ALA A 160 -6.32 -6.76 4.74
N TYR A 161 -7.51 -7.35 4.70
CA TYR A 161 -7.79 -8.52 3.86
C TYR A 161 -7.59 -8.20 2.36
N LEU A 162 -8.01 -7.03 1.89
CA LEU A 162 -7.82 -6.64 0.49
C LEU A 162 -6.34 -6.55 0.14
N LYS A 163 -5.51 -5.89 0.97
CA LYS A 163 -4.05 -5.81 0.75
C LYS A 163 -3.37 -7.19 0.80
N LEU A 164 -3.75 -8.03 1.77
CA LEU A 164 -3.26 -9.42 1.85
C LEU A 164 -3.59 -10.19 0.58
N THR A 165 -4.84 -10.12 0.13
CA THR A 165 -5.31 -10.84 -1.05
C THR A 165 -4.65 -10.36 -2.33
N GLN A 166 -4.46 -9.05 -2.50
CA GLN A 166 -3.77 -8.50 -3.65
C GLN A 166 -2.30 -8.94 -3.71
N LEU A 167 -1.61 -9.04 -2.58
CA LEU A 167 -0.19 -9.36 -2.54
C LEU A 167 0.11 -10.87 -2.45
N TRP A 168 -0.69 -11.63 -1.69
CA TRP A 168 -0.42 -13.05 -1.41
C TRP A 168 -1.45 -14.01 -2.00
N GLY A 169 -2.54 -13.51 -2.57
CA GLY A 169 -3.60 -14.33 -3.16
C GLY A 169 -4.60 -14.84 -2.13
N GLU A 170 -4.95 -16.09 -2.21
CA GLU A 170 -5.80 -16.77 -1.24
C GLU A 170 -5.12 -16.74 0.13
N VAL A 171 -5.85 -16.33 1.16
CA VAL A 171 -5.35 -16.19 2.53
C VAL A 171 -6.33 -16.81 3.54
N PRO A 172 -5.88 -17.16 4.74
CA PRO A 172 -6.79 -17.55 5.81
C PRO A 172 -7.78 -16.44 6.15
N VAL A 173 -9.03 -16.81 6.39
CA VAL A 173 -10.09 -15.89 6.83
C VAL A 173 -10.58 -16.32 8.20
N PHE A 174 -10.54 -15.38 9.16
CA PHE A 174 -11.08 -15.52 10.50
C PHE A 174 -11.59 -14.18 11.01
N THR A 175 -12.65 -14.23 11.77
CA THR A 175 -13.36 -13.06 12.29
C THR A 175 -13.68 -13.27 13.77
N GLU A 176 -14.34 -12.30 14.40
CA GLU A 176 -14.92 -12.45 15.73
C GLU A 176 -15.93 -13.59 15.84
N GLU A 177 -16.52 -13.99 14.70
CA GLU A 177 -17.47 -15.11 14.62
C GLU A 177 -16.77 -16.47 14.47
N GLY A 178 -15.43 -16.48 14.21
CA GLY A 178 -14.62 -17.69 14.03
C GLY A 178 -13.92 -17.74 12.67
N GLY A 179 -13.46 -18.91 12.28
CA GLY A 179 -12.72 -19.18 11.05
C GLY A 179 -11.40 -19.90 11.27
N SER A 180 -10.55 -19.99 10.22
CA SER A 180 -9.25 -20.62 10.26
C SER A 180 -8.12 -19.60 10.13
N THR A 181 -7.10 -19.73 10.96
CA THR A 181 -5.88 -18.90 10.90
C THR A 181 -4.78 -19.49 10.01
N THR A 182 -4.98 -20.69 9.48
CA THR A 182 -3.93 -21.42 8.75
C THR A 182 -4.38 -21.90 7.37
N GLU A 183 -5.67 -22.19 7.19
CA GLU A 183 -6.20 -22.68 5.92
C GLU A 183 -6.52 -21.52 4.99
N ARG A 184 -5.86 -21.48 3.84
CA ARG A 184 -6.12 -20.50 2.79
C ARG A 184 -7.51 -20.74 2.20
N GLN A 185 -8.28 -19.67 2.07
CA GLN A 185 -9.65 -19.71 1.56
C GLN A 185 -9.71 -19.23 0.13
N ASP A 186 -10.64 -19.79 -0.64
CA ASP A 186 -10.90 -19.35 -2.02
C ASP A 186 -11.27 -17.86 -2.07
N PHE A 187 -11.03 -17.24 -3.21
CA PHE A 187 -11.32 -15.82 -3.41
C PHE A 187 -12.76 -15.44 -3.11
N ASP A 188 -13.73 -16.31 -3.42
CA ASP A 188 -15.15 -16.02 -3.13
C ASP A 188 -15.41 -15.87 -1.63
N VAL A 189 -14.69 -16.63 -0.78
CA VAL A 189 -14.77 -16.50 0.68
C VAL A 189 -14.06 -15.23 1.14
N VAL A 190 -12.85 -14.97 0.64
CA VAL A 190 -12.06 -13.80 1.06
C VAL A 190 -12.75 -12.50 0.64
N PHE A 191 -13.13 -12.36 -0.63
CA PHE A 191 -13.85 -11.18 -1.11
C PHE A 191 -15.26 -11.07 -0.50
N GLY A 192 -15.92 -12.19 -0.23
CA GLY A 192 -17.19 -12.22 0.49
C GLY A 192 -17.06 -11.58 1.88
N GLN A 193 -16.00 -11.90 2.63
CA GLN A 193 -15.73 -11.27 3.93
C GLN A 193 -15.40 -9.78 3.82
N ILE A 194 -14.56 -9.40 2.86
CA ILE A 194 -14.24 -7.98 2.60
C ILE A 194 -15.51 -7.18 2.33
N ILE A 195 -16.37 -7.69 1.45
CA ILE A 195 -17.63 -7.03 1.08
C ILE A 195 -18.60 -6.96 2.25
N LYS A 196 -18.71 -8.04 3.05
CA LYS A 196 -19.52 -8.04 4.28
C LYS A 196 -19.08 -6.92 5.24
N ASP A 197 -17.78 -6.85 5.53
CA ASP A 197 -17.22 -5.84 6.43
C ASP A 197 -17.45 -4.42 5.92
N LEU A 198 -17.24 -4.19 4.63
CA LEU A 198 -17.42 -2.86 4.03
C LEU A 198 -18.89 -2.46 3.93
N THR A 199 -19.79 -3.39 3.67
CA THR A 199 -21.24 -3.12 3.67
C THR A 199 -21.73 -2.79 5.07
N ASP A 200 -21.26 -3.51 6.08
CA ASP A 200 -21.54 -3.20 7.47
C ASP A 200 -20.97 -1.81 7.82
N ALA A 201 -19.71 -1.53 7.45
CA ALA A 201 -19.08 -0.22 7.67
C ALA A 201 -19.84 0.91 6.96
N GLU A 202 -20.29 0.72 5.70
CA GLU A 202 -21.13 1.69 4.98
C GLU A 202 -22.40 2.05 5.78
N SER A 203 -23.00 1.05 6.43
CA SER A 203 -24.24 1.26 7.21
C SER A 203 -24.01 1.92 8.56
N LEU A 204 -22.84 1.71 9.17
CA LEU A 204 -22.51 2.17 10.51
C LEU A 204 -21.84 3.56 10.53
N LEU A 205 -20.99 3.83 9.53
CA LEU A 205 -20.18 5.04 9.48
C LEU A 205 -21.02 6.26 9.04
N LEU A 206 -20.63 7.41 9.55
CA LEU A 206 -21.20 8.68 9.13
C LEU A 206 -20.69 9.09 7.75
N ASP A 207 -21.40 10.01 7.14
CA ASP A 207 -20.98 10.67 5.91
C ASP A 207 -19.63 11.38 6.09
N TYR A 208 -18.88 11.48 5.01
CA TYR A 208 -17.61 12.21 4.97
C TYR A 208 -17.76 13.64 5.47
N SER A 209 -16.96 14.01 6.46
CA SER A 209 -17.01 15.30 7.16
C SER A 209 -15.95 16.31 6.70
N GLY A 210 -15.05 15.93 5.78
CA GLY A 210 -13.88 16.71 5.40
C GLY A 210 -12.58 16.27 6.07
N ASP A 211 -12.62 15.37 7.06
CA ASP A 211 -11.44 14.78 7.69
C ASP A 211 -11.16 13.39 7.11
N PRO A 212 -10.10 13.22 6.29
CA PRO A 212 -9.78 11.92 5.69
C PRO A 212 -9.12 10.94 6.66
N ARG A 213 -8.73 11.35 7.86
CA ARG A 213 -8.15 10.46 8.88
C ARG A 213 -9.20 9.57 9.55
N VAL A 214 -10.47 9.90 9.36
CA VAL A 214 -11.59 9.16 9.90
C VAL A 214 -12.32 8.43 8.78
N PRO A 215 -12.38 7.08 8.81
CA PRO A 215 -13.17 6.34 7.83
C PRO A 215 -14.63 6.84 7.79
N SER A 216 -15.14 7.03 6.60
CA SER A 216 -16.50 7.52 6.36
C SER A 216 -17.31 6.53 5.52
N LYS A 217 -18.62 6.77 5.42
CA LYS A 217 -19.48 6.01 4.50
C LYS A 217 -18.92 6.03 3.07
N GLN A 218 -18.49 7.20 2.58
CA GLN A 218 -17.95 7.35 1.23
C GLN A 218 -16.60 6.63 1.09
N ALA A 219 -15.78 6.56 2.14
CA ALA A 219 -14.56 5.76 2.13
C ALA A 219 -14.87 4.26 2.02
N ALA A 220 -15.89 3.77 2.73
CA ALA A 220 -16.35 2.38 2.60
C ALA A 220 -16.89 2.09 1.19
N GLN A 221 -17.67 2.99 0.62
CA GLN A 221 -18.17 2.89 -0.77
C GLN A 221 -17.02 2.87 -1.80
N ALA A 222 -16.02 3.73 -1.64
CA ALA A 222 -14.85 3.76 -2.52
C ALA A 222 -14.05 2.46 -2.43
N LEU A 223 -13.86 1.93 -1.22
CA LEU A 223 -13.16 0.65 -1.02
C LEU A 223 -13.98 -0.54 -1.54
N LEU A 224 -15.32 -0.48 -1.50
CA LEU A 224 -16.20 -1.44 -2.19
C LEU A 224 -16.02 -1.38 -3.71
N ALA A 225 -15.96 -0.18 -4.29
CA ALA A 225 -15.70 0.00 -5.71
C ALA A 225 -14.35 -0.62 -6.11
N ARG A 226 -13.27 -0.35 -5.37
CA ARG A 226 -11.95 -0.96 -5.55
C ARG A 226 -12.01 -2.49 -5.42
N THR A 227 -12.67 -2.98 -4.38
CA THR A 227 -12.80 -4.42 -4.12
C THR A 227 -13.49 -5.13 -5.28
N TYR A 228 -14.60 -4.58 -5.77
CA TYR A 228 -15.32 -5.16 -6.89
C TYR A 228 -14.56 -5.05 -8.21
N LEU A 229 -13.78 -3.99 -8.45
CA LEU A 229 -12.90 -3.91 -9.62
C LEU A 229 -11.83 -5.01 -9.55
N VAL A 230 -11.10 -5.11 -8.44
CA VAL A 230 -10.04 -6.12 -8.24
C VAL A 230 -10.59 -7.53 -8.38
N TRP A 231 -11.74 -7.81 -7.78
CA TRP A 231 -12.40 -9.12 -7.91
C TRP A 231 -13.00 -9.35 -9.31
N GLY A 232 -13.43 -8.27 -9.96
CA GLY A 232 -13.93 -8.27 -11.34
C GLY A 232 -12.88 -8.64 -12.37
N ASP A 233 -11.62 -8.28 -12.13
CA ASP A 233 -10.45 -8.62 -12.95
C ASP A 233 -9.97 -10.08 -12.74
N ASN A 234 -10.73 -10.91 -12.04
CA ASN A 234 -10.47 -12.33 -11.80
C ASN A 234 -9.02 -12.61 -11.36
N PRO A 235 -8.63 -12.30 -10.11
CA PRO A 235 -7.27 -12.56 -9.61
C PRO A 235 -6.87 -14.02 -9.83
N LEU A 236 -5.61 -14.23 -10.21
CA LEU A 236 -5.08 -15.57 -10.47
C LEU A 236 -5.16 -16.45 -9.21
N THR A 237 -5.69 -17.65 -9.33
CA THR A 237 -5.63 -18.65 -8.25
C THR A 237 -4.21 -19.20 -8.07
N SER A 238 -3.92 -19.79 -6.91
CA SER A 238 -2.64 -20.46 -6.67
C SER A 238 -2.32 -21.53 -7.72
N ALA A 239 -3.35 -22.24 -8.23
CA ALA A 239 -3.18 -23.22 -9.29
C ALA A 239 -2.76 -22.56 -10.63
N GLN A 240 -3.35 -21.43 -10.97
CA GLN A 240 -2.97 -20.68 -12.19
C GLN A 240 -1.56 -20.10 -12.06
N VAL A 241 -1.19 -19.56 -10.91
CA VAL A 241 0.19 -19.10 -10.66
C VAL A 241 1.17 -20.25 -10.73
N ALA A 242 0.84 -21.44 -10.18
CA ALA A 242 1.70 -22.62 -10.25
C ALA A 242 2.00 -23.04 -11.70
N ALA A 243 1.00 -22.94 -12.59
CA ALA A 243 1.15 -23.29 -14.00
C ALA A 243 2.17 -22.40 -14.74
N ILE A 244 2.34 -21.15 -14.32
CA ILE A 244 3.23 -20.17 -14.96
C ILE A 244 4.45 -19.79 -14.11
N ALA A 245 4.59 -20.34 -12.89
CA ALA A 245 5.54 -19.88 -11.87
C ALA A 245 6.99 -19.70 -12.40
N ASN A 246 7.45 -20.60 -13.27
CA ASN A 246 8.79 -20.60 -13.82
C ASN A 246 8.89 -20.00 -15.25
N THR A 247 7.78 -19.51 -15.80
CA THR A 247 7.75 -18.92 -17.15
C THR A 247 7.96 -17.40 -17.11
N GLN A 248 8.37 -16.84 -18.24
CA GLN A 248 8.42 -15.39 -18.46
C GLN A 248 7.27 -14.92 -19.37
N THR A 249 6.08 -15.44 -19.14
CA THR A 249 4.87 -15.12 -19.91
C THR A 249 3.75 -14.71 -18.96
N ASP A 250 2.94 -13.78 -19.40
CA ASP A 250 1.74 -13.38 -18.69
C ASP A 250 0.60 -14.36 -19.00
N PRO A 251 -0.31 -14.60 -18.05
CA PRO A 251 -1.53 -15.34 -18.30
C PRO A 251 -2.53 -14.49 -19.10
N GLU A 252 -3.50 -15.15 -19.72
CA GLU A 252 -4.60 -14.46 -20.39
C GLU A 252 -5.42 -13.65 -19.38
N PHE A 253 -5.74 -12.39 -19.72
CA PHE A 253 -6.62 -11.56 -18.92
C PHE A 253 -8.07 -12.03 -19.03
N SER A 254 -8.75 -12.11 -17.90
CA SER A 254 -10.18 -12.43 -17.85
C SER A 254 -10.91 -11.52 -16.86
N LYS A 255 -12.21 -11.38 -17.01
CA LYS A 255 -13.04 -10.50 -16.17
C LYS A 255 -14.42 -11.08 -15.90
N THR A 256 -15.09 -10.55 -14.88
CA THR A 256 -16.47 -10.88 -14.53
C THR A 256 -17.35 -9.63 -14.57
N ASP A 257 -18.17 -9.53 -15.60
CA ASP A 257 -18.97 -8.33 -15.91
C ASP A 257 -19.88 -7.90 -14.75
N SER A 258 -20.52 -8.82 -14.05
CA SER A 258 -21.41 -8.47 -12.93
C SER A 258 -20.68 -7.83 -11.74
N ARG A 259 -19.41 -8.16 -11.54
CA ARG A 259 -18.57 -7.54 -10.52
C ARG A 259 -18.12 -6.13 -10.94
N LEU A 260 -17.81 -5.95 -12.23
CA LEU A 260 -17.49 -4.63 -12.80
C LEU A 260 -18.69 -3.67 -12.73
N GLU A 261 -19.92 -4.16 -12.98
CA GLU A 261 -21.14 -3.35 -12.77
C GLU A 261 -21.29 -2.93 -11.30
N LYS A 262 -20.92 -3.79 -10.35
CA LYS A 262 -20.88 -3.40 -8.93
C LYS A 262 -19.81 -2.37 -8.62
N ALA A 263 -18.64 -2.45 -9.23
CA ALA A 263 -17.61 -1.42 -9.11
C ALA A 263 -18.13 -0.04 -9.57
N ILE A 264 -18.85 0.00 -10.71
CA ILE A 264 -19.48 1.22 -11.22
C ILE A 264 -20.54 1.73 -10.24
N GLU A 265 -21.43 0.84 -9.74
CA GLU A 265 -22.50 1.20 -8.80
C GLU A 265 -21.93 1.91 -7.55
N TYR A 266 -20.89 1.34 -6.94
CA TYR A 266 -20.29 1.92 -5.73
C TYR A 266 -19.48 3.18 -6.02
N ALA A 267 -18.80 3.26 -7.17
CA ALA A 267 -18.15 4.49 -7.61
C ALA A 267 -19.18 5.63 -7.82
N ASP A 268 -20.33 5.31 -8.40
CA ASP A 268 -21.44 6.25 -8.59
C ASP A 268 -22.02 6.76 -7.26
N ARG A 269 -22.12 5.90 -6.24
CA ARG A 269 -22.56 6.35 -4.90
C ARG A 269 -21.63 7.41 -4.32
N VAL A 270 -20.31 7.24 -4.48
CA VAL A 270 -19.31 8.23 -4.04
C VAL A 270 -19.44 9.51 -4.86
N ILE A 271 -19.47 9.42 -6.18
CA ILE A 271 -19.54 10.57 -7.10
C ILE A 271 -20.82 11.37 -6.83
N ASN A 272 -21.96 10.70 -6.77
CA ASN A 272 -23.28 11.32 -6.58
C ASN A 272 -23.50 11.86 -5.15
N SER A 273 -22.63 11.54 -4.19
CA SER A 273 -22.69 12.13 -2.86
C SER A 273 -22.45 13.65 -2.88
N GLY A 274 -21.73 14.14 -3.90
CA GLY A 274 -21.37 15.55 -4.04
C GLY A 274 -20.43 16.09 -2.96
N LYS A 275 -19.84 15.18 -2.14
CA LYS A 275 -18.99 15.57 -1.00
C LYS A 275 -17.51 15.66 -1.37
N LEU A 276 -17.14 15.17 -2.54
CA LEU A 276 -15.77 15.00 -2.99
C LEU A 276 -15.56 15.67 -4.34
N ALA A 277 -14.36 16.17 -4.55
CA ALA A 277 -13.95 16.78 -5.82
C ALA A 277 -12.44 16.63 -6.00
N LEU A 278 -11.98 16.65 -7.26
CA LEU A 278 -10.55 16.74 -7.55
C LEU A 278 -9.98 18.06 -7.05
N ALA A 279 -8.83 18.02 -6.39
CA ALA A 279 -8.07 19.22 -6.08
C ALA A 279 -7.70 19.94 -7.37
N SER A 280 -7.86 21.25 -7.41
CA SER A 280 -7.56 22.07 -8.59
C SER A 280 -6.07 22.09 -8.92
N ASP A 281 -5.23 21.91 -7.93
CA ASP A 281 -3.77 21.83 -8.02
C ASP A 281 -3.28 20.47 -7.52
N PHE A 282 -2.80 19.63 -8.44
CA PHE A 282 -2.29 18.30 -8.14
C PHE A 282 -1.09 18.34 -7.15
N SER A 283 -0.26 19.37 -7.20
CA SER A 283 0.92 19.48 -6.33
C SER A 283 0.55 19.61 -4.85
N LYS A 284 -0.65 20.14 -4.55
CA LYS A 284 -1.15 20.34 -3.18
C LYS A 284 -1.67 19.08 -2.50
N LEU A 285 -1.74 17.96 -3.23
CA LEU A 285 -2.13 16.67 -2.65
C LEU A 285 -1.06 16.07 -1.74
N TYR A 286 0.22 16.44 -1.94
CA TYR A 286 1.37 15.76 -1.33
C TYR A 286 2.20 16.75 -0.51
N GLY A 287 1.67 17.24 0.56
CA GLY A 287 2.36 18.15 1.45
C GLY A 287 1.91 17.96 2.89
N ARG A 288 2.64 18.49 3.86
CA ARG A 288 2.21 18.56 5.26
C ARG A 288 0.86 19.22 5.40
N ASP A 289 0.64 20.20 4.58
CA ASP A 289 -0.60 20.91 4.46
C ASP A 289 -1.45 20.28 3.36
N TYR A 290 -1.96 19.05 3.58
CA TYR A 290 -3.14 18.68 2.80
C TYR A 290 -4.32 19.57 3.18
N GLU A 291 -3.98 20.82 3.36
CA GLU A 291 -4.88 21.95 3.45
C GLU A 291 -5.77 22.06 2.22
N SER A 292 -5.45 21.33 1.13
CA SER A 292 -6.40 21.13 0.05
C SER A 292 -7.76 20.67 0.58
N ASN A 293 -7.80 19.78 1.59
CA ASN A 293 -9.04 19.41 2.24
C ASN A 293 -9.56 20.50 3.16
N LYS A 294 -8.69 21.22 3.85
CA LYS A 294 -9.06 22.40 4.64
C LYS A 294 -9.54 23.57 3.77
N LEU A 295 -9.10 23.63 2.49
CA LEU A 295 -9.56 24.59 1.50
C LEU A 295 -10.87 24.18 0.81
N GLY A 296 -11.52 23.10 1.26
CA GLY A 296 -12.76 22.60 0.69
C GLY A 296 -12.59 21.80 -0.61
N GLN A 297 -11.37 21.43 -0.96
CA GLN A 297 -11.06 20.54 -2.09
C GLN A 297 -10.90 19.11 -1.54
N ASN A 298 -12.02 18.47 -1.25
CA ASN A 298 -12.09 17.17 -0.59
C ASN A 298 -11.69 16.01 -1.52
N GLU A 299 -10.44 15.96 -1.97
CA GLU A 299 -9.97 14.84 -2.80
C GLU A 299 -9.52 13.65 -1.97
N HIS A 300 -8.88 13.87 -0.82
CA HIS A 300 -8.49 12.80 0.08
C HIS A 300 -9.72 12.22 0.78
N LEU A 301 -9.93 10.93 0.60
CA LEU A 301 -11.09 10.22 1.14
C LEU A 301 -10.76 9.39 2.36
N PHE A 302 -9.56 8.78 2.37
CA PHE A 302 -9.01 8.11 3.53
C PHE A 302 -7.48 8.21 3.51
N THR A 303 -6.91 8.58 4.66
CA THR A 303 -5.46 8.68 4.87
C THR A 303 -5.04 7.95 6.14
N ILE A 304 -3.81 7.44 6.13
CA ILE A 304 -3.14 6.95 7.33
C ILE A 304 -2.38 8.12 7.94
N ALA A 305 -2.85 8.54 9.12
CA ALA A 305 -2.30 9.70 9.81
C ALA A 305 -0.88 9.44 10.33
N HIS A 306 -0.03 10.43 10.17
CA HIS A 306 1.30 10.49 10.72
C HIS A 306 1.46 11.78 11.53
N ASP A 307 2.04 11.68 12.72
CA ASP A 307 2.33 12.81 13.61
C ASP A 307 3.83 12.83 13.89
N GLY A 308 4.56 13.53 13.03
CA GLY A 308 6.03 13.62 13.12
C GLY A 308 6.53 14.37 14.35
N ASP A 309 5.66 15.09 15.05
CA ASP A 309 6.03 15.84 16.26
C ASP A 309 6.05 14.96 17.51
N LYS A 310 5.44 13.78 17.47
CA LYS A 310 5.46 12.84 18.59
C LYS A 310 6.70 11.97 18.58
N LYS A 311 7.41 11.99 19.68
CA LYS A 311 8.56 11.13 19.94
C LYS A 311 8.16 9.98 20.86
N ASP A 312 8.74 8.79 20.62
CA ASP A 312 8.66 7.68 21.58
C ASP A 312 9.50 7.97 22.83
N ALA A 313 9.45 7.06 23.82
CA ALA A 313 10.21 7.20 25.05
C ALA A 313 11.74 7.20 24.84
N GLN A 314 12.22 6.78 23.66
CA GLN A 314 13.62 6.79 23.24
C GLN A 314 14.00 8.04 22.46
N GLY A 315 13.05 8.95 22.23
CA GLY A 315 13.26 10.18 21.47
C GLY A 315 13.16 10.04 19.96
N ASN A 316 12.77 8.85 19.45
CA ASN A 316 12.54 8.64 18.02
C ASN A 316 11.17 9.17 17.64
N HIS A 317 11.07 9.81 16.50
CA HIS A 317 9.77 10.23 15.98
C HIS A 317 8.91 9.01 15.63
N GLN A 318 7.65 9.00 16.04
CA GLN A 318 6.83 7.80 16.01
C GLN A 318 6.32 7.41 14.62
N THR A 319 6.43 8.29 13.65
CA THR A 319 5.77 8.04 12.36
C THR A 319 6.55 8.60 11.18
N HIS A 320 6.83 7.73 10.23
CA HIS A 320 7.55 8.08 9.03
C HIS A 320 6.74 7.75 7.79
N CYS A 321 6.63 8.70 6.89
CA CYS A 321 6.08 8.46 5.57
C CYS A 321 7.00 9.01 4.48
N SER A 322 8.28 8.74 4.52
CA SER A 322 9.15 9.17 3.45
C SER A 322 9.88 8.01 2.80
N TRP A 323 9.86 7.95 1.49
CA TRP A 323 10.40 6.89 0.67
C TRP A 323 11.54 7.31 -0.16
N THR A 324 11.53 8.56 -0.57
CA THR A 324 12.48 9.08 -1.51
C THR A 324 13.19 10.21 -0.86
N PHE A 325 14.45 9.99 -0.67
CA PHE A 325 15.33 11.02 -0.18
C PHE A 325 16.06 11.59 -1.37
N PRO A 326 15.80 12.85 -1.71
CA PRO A 326 16.45 13.47 -2.85
C PRO A 326 17.92 13.80 -2.65
N PHE A 327 18.46 13.66 -1.43
CA PHE A 327 19.82 14.11 -1.13
C PHE A 327 20.60 13.08 -0.32
N GLN A 328 21.86 12.91 -0.60
CA GLN A 328 22.78 12.06 0.14
C GLN A 328 23.72 12.89 1.01
N ASN A 329 23.91 12.47 2.26
CA ASN A 329 24.89 13.08 3.15
C ASN A 329 26.30 12.86 2.59
N GLY A 330 26.99 13.93 2.27
CA GLY A 330 28.44 13.98 2.11
C GLY A 330 28.99 13.99 0.69
N GLU A 331 28.33 13.45 -0.33
CA GLU A 331 28.89 13.46 -1.68
C GLU A 331 28.74 14.81 -2.40
N HIS A 332 27.78 15.61 -1.99
CA HIS A 332 27.54 16.94 -2.56
C HIS A 332 27.63 18.06 -1.53
N GLY A 333 28.20 17.79 -0.36
CA GLY A 333 28.55 18.79 0.65
C GLY A 333 27.41 19.35 1.46
N GLU A 334 26.17 18.88 1.30
CA GLU A 334 25.00 19.57 1.78
C GLU A 334 23.90 18.62 2.18
N GLY A 335 24.18 17.91 3.23
CA GLY A 335 23.41 17.02 4.04
C GLY A 335 21.96 16.78 3.77
N TYR A 336 21.58 15.81 2.94
CA TYR A 336 20.25 15.21 2.98
C TYR A 336 20.29 13.84 2.35
N THR A 337 20.24 12.82 3.11
CA THR A 337 19.62 11.53 2.97
C THR A 337 20.40 10.42 3.56
N GLN A 338 19.69 9.42 3.99
CA GLN A 338 20.33 8.21 4.46
C GLN A 338 20.39 7.08 3.42
N ASN A 339 19.67 7.12 2.34
CA ASN A 339 19.73 6.02 1.36
C ASN A 339 19.19 6.45 -0.01
N HIS A 340 20.03 6.65 -0.98
CA HIS A 340 19.65 6.70 -2.40
C HIS A 340 19.21 5.33 -2.86
N THR A 341 18.03 4.95 -2.54
CA THR A 341 17.63 3.62 -2.93
C THR A 341 16.77 3.61 -4.17
N GLU A 342 16.22 4.77 -4.59
CA GLU A 342 15.13 4.75 -5.52
C GLU A 342 15.24 5.82 -6.58
N ALA A 343 15.44 5.41 -7.80
CA ALA A 343 15.34 6.25 -8.97
C ALA A 343 14.14 5.82 -9.81
N ALA A 344 13.48 6.77 -10.45
CA ALA A 344 12.49 6.47 -11.46
C ALA A 344 13.15 5.69 -12.59
N ASP A 345 12.42 4.76 -13.20
CA ASP A 345 12.81 4.25 -14.51
C ASP A 345 12.68 5.42 -15.50
N ASP A 346 13.80 5.88 -16.03
CA ASP A 346 13.91 7.13 -16.78
C ASP A 346 13.05 7.17 -18.05
N ASP A 347 12.86 6.05 -18.71
CA ASP A 347 12.00 6.00 -19.89
C ASP A 347 10.53 6.23 -19.57
N VAL A 348 10.09 5.99 -18.33
CA VAL A 348 8.73 6.34 -17.90
C VAL A 348 8.58 7.86 -17.88
N TYR A 349 9.57 8.57 -17.30
CA TYR A 349 9.59 10.03 -17.32
C TYR A 349 9.71 10.58 -18.73
N ASP A 350 10.68 10.08 -19.51
CA ASP A 350 10.94 10.55 -20.88
C ASP A 350 9.74 10.33 -21.80
N SER A 351 9.09 9.17 -21.68
CA SER A 351 7.88 8.84 -22.46
C SER A 351 6.71 9.74 -22.11
N TRP A 352 6.51 10.00 -20.80
CA TRP A 352 5.46 10.92 -20.36
C TRP A 352 5.72 12.35 -20.81
N LEU A 353 6.96 12.85 -20.63
CA LEU A 353 7.37 14.17 -21.08
C LEU A 353 7.20 14.34 -22.59
N ALA A 354 7.52 13.31 -23.37
CA ALA A 354 7.36 13.34 -24.83
C ALA A 354 5.89 13.34 -25.27
N GLU A 355 5.03 12.57 -24.58
CA GLU A 355 3.60 12.48 -24.91
C GLU A 355 2.83 13.72 -24.42
N TYR A 356 3.10 14.19 -23.20
CA TYR A 356 2.40 15.32 -22.57
C TYR A 356 3.36 16.28 -21.86
N PRO A 357 4.12 17.11 -22.62
CA PRO A 357 5.13 17.99 -22.02
C PRO A 357 4.57 19.07 -21.09
N ASN A 358 3.27 19.35 -21.19
CA ASN A 358 2.57 20.35 -20.37
C ASN A 358 1.68 19.71 -19.27
N ASP A 359 1.78 18.41 -19.03
CA ASP A 359 1.03 17.75 -17.97
C ASP A 359 1.48 18.29 -16.60
N LYS A 360 0.55 18.94 -15.90
CA LYS A 360 0.81 19.59 -14.61
C LYS A 360 1.23 18.62 -13.50
N ARG A 361 0.98 17.32 -13.68
CA ARG A 361 1.34 16.28 -12.71
C ARG A 361 2.82 15.92 -12.76
N LEU A 362 3.45 16.08 -13.94
CA LEU A 362 4.80 15.61 -14.20
C LEU A 362 5.81 16.20 -13.21
N ALA A 363 5.78 17.52 -13.01
CA ALA A 363 6.72 18.22 -12.15
C ALA A 363 6.59 17.88 -10.65
N LYS A 364 5.41 17.38 -10.20
CA LYS A 364 5.22 16.91 -8.83
C LYS A 364 5.50 15.42 -8.68
N THR A 365 5.28 14.64 -9.74
CA THR A 365 5.56 13.20 -9.72
C THR A 365 7.06 12.92 -9.77
N TYR A 366 7.80 13.70 -10.55
CA TYR A 366 9.23 13.52 -10.75
C TYR A 366 10.01 14.80 -10.48
N PHE A 367 10.99 14.73 -9.58
CA PHE A 367 11.96 15.79 -9.43
C PHE A 367 13.16 15.58 -10.34
N VAL A 368 13.40 16.56 -11.16
CA VAL A 368 14.55 16.61 -12.06
C VAL A 368 15.67 17.51 -11.52
N GLU A 369 15.30 18.46 -10.68
CA GLU A 369 16.20 19.43 -10.04
C GLU A 369 15.62 19.84 -8.68
N LEU A 370 16.47 19.99 -7.69
CA LEU A 370 16.12 20.62 -6.42
C LEU A 370 17.15 21.70 -6.08
N THR A 371 16.67 22.79 -5.49
CA THR A 371 17.56 23.85 -4.98
C THR A 371 17.58 23.76 -3.46
N ASN A 372 18.76 23.67 -2.87
CA ASN A 372 18.93 23.77 -1.43
C ASN A 372 18.50 25.16 -0.99
N PRO A 373 17.50 25.32 -0.11
CA PRO A 373 16.99 26.63 0.28
C PRO A 373 17.98 27.45 1.11
N GLU A 374 18.94 26.82 1.81
CA GLU A 374 19.92 27.51 2.64
C GLU A 374 21.10 28.03 1.83
N THR A 375 21.63 27.20 0.94
CA THR A 375 22.86 27.53 0.22
C THR A 375 22.59 28.10 -1.16
N GLY A 376 21.38 27.92 -1.70
CA GLY A 376 21.02 28.24 -3.07
C GLY A 376 21.64 27.30 -4.11
N ASN A 377 22.33 26.25 -3.67
CA ASN A 377 22.94 25.29 -4.58
C ASN A 377 21.88 24.41 -5.23
N LYS A 378 22.07 24.16 -6.52
CA LYS A 378 21.19 23.31 -7.31
C LYS A 378 21.78 21.90 -7.42
N HIS A 379 20.94 20.91 -7.11
CA HIS A 379 21.22 19.51 -7.41
C HIS A 379 20.35 19.06 -8.57
N VAL A 380 20.98 18.52 -9.61
CA VAL A 380 20.30 18.03 -10.82
C VAL A 380 20.24 16.53 -10.78
N TYR A 381 19.03 15.99 -10.63
CA TYR A 381 18.79 14.54 -10.61
C TYR A 381 18.64 13.93 -12.00
N TYR A 382 18.10 14.70 -12.93
CA TYR A 382 17.85 14.23 -14.28
C TYR A 382 18.89 14.80 -15.26
N SER A 383 19.50 13.90 -15.99
CA SER A 383 20.39 14.22 -17.12
C SER A 383 20.36 13.05 -18.10
N PRO A 384 21.07 13.09 -19.22
CA PRO A 384 21.20 11.90 -20.06
C PRO A 384 21.72 10.65 -19.33
N VAL A 385 22.38 10.81 -18.16
CA VAL A 385 22.96 9.73 -17.37
C VAL A 385 22.13 9.40 -16.14
N TYR A 386 21.62 10.41 -15.44
CA TYR A 386 20.89 10.25 -14.20
C TYR A 386 19.37 10.18 -14.44
N THR A 387 18.68 9.40 -13.63
CA THR A 387 17.23 9.28 -13.68
C THR A 387 16.55 10.22 -12.69
N PRO A 388 15.33 10.71 -12.96
CA PRO A 388 14.62 11.55 -12.01
C PRO A 388 14.21 10.76 -10.77
N ILE A 389 13.91 11.47 -9.69
CA ILE A 389 13.47 10.87 -8.43
C ILE A 389 11.99 11.11 -8.16
N ASN A 390 11.40 10.31 -7.25
CA ASN A 390 10.02 10.48 -6.83
C ASN A 390 9.81 11.82 -6.12
N GLY A 391 8.89 12.63 -6.62
CA GLY A 391 8.55 13.92 -6.05
C GLY A 391 7.32 13.92 -5.14
N LYS A 392 6.47 12.86 -5.18
CA LYS A 392 5.24 12.81 -4.39
C LYS A 392 5.52 12.64 -2.88
N GLY A 393 6.57 11.93 -2.53
CA GLY A 393 6.97 11.73 -1.13
C GLY A 393 7.71 12.92 -0.50
N VAL A 394 8.00 13.98 -1.26
CA VAL A 394 8.81 15.11 -0.79
C VAL A 394 7.94 16.36 -0.67
N ASP A 395 7.93 16.95 0.53
CA ASP A 395 7.33 18.27 0.76
C ASP A 395 8.37 19.36 0.48
N GLN A 396 8.18 20.07 -0.64
CA GLN A 396 9.06 21.19 -1.03
C GLN A 396 8.82 22.47 -0.21
N SER A 397 7.72 22.53 0.56
CA SER A 397 7.42 23.69 1.39
C SER A 397 8.17 23.69 2.72
N TYR A 398 9.04 22.71 2.94
CA TYR A 398 9.87 22.62 4.13
C TYR A 398 10.97 23.70 4.06
N GLU A 399 10.65 24.89 4.60
CA GLU A 399 11.58 26.00 4.69
C GLU A 399 12.58 25.85 5.85
N ASP A 400 12.45 24.83 6.69
CA ASP A 400 13.30 24.62 7.87
C ASP A 400 14.37 23.54 7.57
N ALA A 401 15.49 24.00 7.08
CA ALA A 401 16.64 23.16 6.80
C ALA A 401 17.23 22.45 8.06
N GLU A 402 17.05 23.00 9.26
CA GLU A 402 17.45 22.37 10.52
C GLU A 402 16.61 21.10 10.84
N ASN A 403 15.45 20.95 10.24
CA ASN A 403 14.53 19.81 10.44
C ASN A 403 14.49 18.84 9.26
N LEU A 404 15.30 19.03 8.26
CA LEU A 404 15.48 18.09 7.15
C LEU A 404 16.28 16.83 7.56
N GLU A 405 16.15 16.37 8.78
CA GLU A 405 16.31 14.95 9.07
C GLU A 405 15.17 14.21 8.37
N ILE A 406 15.34 14.04 7.09
CA ILE A 406 14.36 13.60 6.09
C ILE A 406 13.87 12.15 6.31
N THR A 407 14.40 11.47 7.30
CA THR A 407 13.86 10.20 7.77
C THR A 407 12.48 10.33 8.43
N GLN A 408 11.94 11.56 8.56
CA GLN A 408 10.80 11.82 9.43
C GLN A 408 9.83 12.83 8.80
N ASN A 409 8.99 12.32 7.94
CA ASN A 409 7.95 13.09 7.28
C ASN A 409 6.60 12.87 7.96
N SER A 410 5.96 13.95 8.42
CA SER A 410 4.63 13.94 9.04
C SER A 410 3.48 14.03 8.02
N VAL A 411 3.77 13.84 6.75
CA VAL A 411 2.73 13.80 5.71
C VAL A 411 1.90 12.54 5.87
N ASP A 412 0.59 12.70 5.96
CA ASP A 412 -0.34 11.58 5.97
C ASP A 412 -0.25 10.79 4.67
N ARG A 413 -0.22 9.48 4.78
CA ARG A 413 -0.25 8.66 3.60
C ARG A 413 -1.65 8.55 3.04
N ILE A 414 -1.80 8.90 1.78
CA ILE A 414 -3.06 8.75 1.04
C ILE A 414 -3.29 7.25 0.78
N GLU A 415 -4.41 6.72 1.25
CA GLU A 415 -4.83 5.35 0.96
C GLU A 415 -5.97 5.31 -0.07
N ILE A 416 -6.87 6.28 -0.02
CA ILE A 416 -7.98 6.42 -0.97
C ILE A 416 -8.17 7.89 -1.31
N ARG A 417 -8.24 8.23 -2.60
CA ARG A 417 -8.60 9.57 -3.05
C ARG A 417 -9.61 9.55 -4.22
N TYR A 418 -10.31 10.65 -4.40
CA TYR A 418 -11.43 10.74 -5.34
C TYR A 418 -11.05 10.43 -6.80
N ALA A 419 -9.84 10.79 -7.21
CA ALA A 419 -9.33 10.46 -8.55
C ALA A 419 -9.35 8.95 -8.82
N GLU A 420 -9.09 8.11 -7.82
CA GLU A 420 -9.19 6.66 -7.94
C GLU A 420 -10.61 6.21 -8.24
N VAL A 421 -11.60 6.78 -7.56
CA VAL A 421 -13.02 6.44 -7.79
C VAL A 421 -13.43 6.73 -9.23
N LEU A 422 -12.94 7.84 -9.77
CA LEU A 422 -13.16 8.21 -11.18
C LEU A 422 -12.52 7.20 -12.13
N LEU A 423 -11.27 6.77 -11.86
CA LEU A 423 -10.59 5.78 -12.70
C LEU A 423 -11.19 4.38 -12.57
N ILE A 424 -11.60 3.94 -11.38
CA ILE A 424 -12.33 2.69 -11.19
C ILE A 424 -13.58 2.66 -12.08
N LYS A 425 -14.37 3.73 -12.05
CA LYS A 425 -15.57 3.83 -12.91
C LYS A 425 -15.21 3.80 -14.39
N ALA A 426 -14.23 4.61 -14.80
CA ALA A 426 -13.83 4.69 -16.20
C ALA A 426 -13.29 3.34 -16.71
N GLU A 427 -12.47 2.68 -15.93
CA GLU A 427 -11.90 1.38 -16.27
C GLU A 427 -12.98 0.29 -16.38
N ALA A 428 -13.83 0.16 -15.38
CA ALA A 428 -14.91 -0.83 -15.41
C ALA A 428 -15.84 -0.63 -16.62
N LEU A 429 -16.17 0.63 -16.97
CA LEU A 429 -16.94 0.96 -18.16
C LEU A 429 -16.22 0.53 -19.45
N VAL A 430 -14.92 0.82 -19.57
CA VAL A 430 -14.13 0.42 -20.75
C VAL A 430 -14.03 -1.09 -20.86
N GLN A 431 -13.82 -1.80 -19.77
CA GLN A 431 -13.80 -3.26 -19.75
C GLN A 431 -15.14 -3.87 -20.19
N LEU A 432 -16.25 -3.19 -19.91
CA LEU A 432 -17.60 -3.60 -20.36
C LEU A 432 -17.93 -3.15 -21.79
N GLY A 433 -16.99 -2.50 -22.50
CA GLY A 433 -17.20 -1.99 -23.85
C GLY A 433 -18.01 -0.69 -23.92
N ARG A 434 -18.22 -0.02 -22.78
CA ARG A 434 -18.99 1.25 -22.64
C ARG A 434 -18.07 2.47 -22.67
N ASN A 435 -17.16 2.51 -23.66
CA ASN A 435 -16.07 3.50 -23.72
C ASN A 435 -16.56 4.96 -23.77
N GLN A 436 -17.70 5.24 -24.41
CA GLN A 436 -18.25 6.61 -24.46
C GLN A 436 -18.72 7.08 -23.07
N GLU A 437 -19.29 6.18 -22.27
CA GLU A 437 -19.71 6.51 -20.91
C GLU A 437 -18.51 6.72 -19.98
N ALA A 438 -17.39 6.06 -20.25
CA ALA A 438 -16.14 6.24 -19.51
C ALA A 438 -15.50 7.61 -19.74
N ALA A 439 -15.88 8.34 -20.79
CA ALA A 439 -15.23 9.60 -21.18
C ALA A 439 -15.29 10.66 -20.06
N GLU A 440 -16.44 10.85 -19.42
CA GLU A 440 -16.56 11.91 -18.42
C GLU A 440 -15.72 11.66 -17.16
N PRO A 441 -15.80 10.52 -16.44
CA PRO A 441 -14.94 10.28 -15.30
C PRO A 441 -13.44 10.30 -15.67
N PHE A 442 -13.05 9.77 -16.82
CA PHE A 442 -11.69 9.80 -17.34
C PHE A 442 -11.18 11.23 -17.60
N ASN A 443 -11.99 12.03 -18.29
CA ASN A 443 -11.58 13.37 -18.70
C ASN A 443 -11.56 14.39 -17.56
N GLN A 444 -12.16 14.13 -16.41
CA GLN A 444 -12.02 15.00 -15.23
C GLN A 444 -10.55 15.09 -14.81
N LEU A 445 -9.83 13.95 -14.78
CA LEU A 445 -8.40 13.92 -14.45
C LEU A 445 -7.57 14.65 -15.51
N ARG A 446 -7.85 14.39 -16.79
CA ARG A 446 -7.12 15.00 -17.91
C ARG A 446 -7.31 16.51 -17.97
N ARG A 447 -8.52 17.01 -17.71
CA ARG A 447 -8.77 18.46 -17.58
C ARG A 447 -7.98 19.10 -16.44
N ARG A 448 -7.92 18.44 -15.27
CA ARG A 448 -7.08 18.91 -14.16
C ARG A 448 -5.60 18.90 -14.53
N ALA A 449 -5.13 17.87 -15.18
CA ALA A 449 -3.76 17.73 -15.66
C ALA A 449 -3.40 18.76 -16.76
N GLY A 450 -4.38 19.35 -17.42
CA GLY A 450 -4.19 20.31 -18.51
C GLY A 450 -3.83 19.65 -19.83
N ILE A 451 -4.23 18.39 -20.03
CA ILE A 451 -4.00 17.61 -21.25
C ILE A 451 -5.30 17.34 -22.00
N GLU A 452 -5.20 16.88 -23.25
CA GLU A 452 -6.31 16.69 -24.15
C GLU A 452 -7.33 15.66 -23.62
N THR A 453 -8.62 15.92 -23.87
CA THR A 453 -9.73 15.03 -23.55
C THR A 453 -9.95 13.98 -24.63
N VAL A 454 -10.54 12.83 -24.27
CA VAL A 454 -10.79 11.71 -25.16
C VAL A 454 -12.28 11.36 -25.15
N ALA A 455 -12.90 11.23 -26.34
CA ALA A 455 -14.35 10.98 -26.45
C ALA A 455 -14.75 9.53 -26.09
N ALA A 456 -13.85 8.57 -26.28
CA ALA A 456 -14.07 7.15 -25.96
C ALA A 456 -12.71 6.53 -25.61
N PRO A 457 -12.29 6.58 -24.34
CA PRO A 457 -10.99 6.07 -23.92
C PRO A 457 -10.87 4.56 -24.17
N THR A 458 -9.69 4.13 -24.59
CA THR A 458 -9.34 2.72 -24.73
C THR A 458 -8.80 2.15 -23.42
N PHE A 459 -8.74 0.83 -23.29
CA PHE A 459 -8.15 0.21 -22.10
C PHE A 459 -6.67 0.58 -21.91
N ASP A 460 -5.89 0.70 -22.98
CA ASP A 460 -4.51 1.14 -22.91
C ASP A 460 -4.38 2.61 -22.42
N GLN A 461 -5.33 3.46 -22.78
CA GLN A 461 -5.37 4.83 -22.27
C GLN A 461 -5.75 4.86 -20.79
N ILE A 462 -6.66 3.99 -20.34
CA ILE A 462 -6.97 3.81 -18.92
C ILE A 462 -5.72 3.38 -18.13
N LYS A 463 -4.99 2.36 -18.61
CA LYS A 463 -3.75 1.89 -17.96
C LYS A 463 -2.72 3.02 -17.83
N ARG A 464 -2.52 3.78 -18.89
CA ARG A 464 -1.60 4.94 -18.85
C ARG A 464 -2.06 6.05 -17.92
N GLU A 465 -3.36 6.30 -17.83
CA GLU A 465 -3.88 7.32 -16.93
C GLU A 465 -3.69 6.90 -15.45
N TRP A 466 -3.83 5.60 -15.13
CA TRP A 466 -3.44 5.06 -13.83
C TRP A 466 -1.95 5.32 -13.54
N ASP A 467 -1.08 5.10 -14.51
CA ASP A 467 0.35 5.37 -14.36
C ASP A 467 0.61 6.87 -14.12
N TYR A 468 0.04 7.76 -14.93
CA TYR A 468 0.25 9.21 -14.78
C TYR A 468 -0.31 9.76 -13.46
N GLU A 469 -1.44 9.25 -13.04
CA GLU A 469 -2.12 9.73 -11.86
C GLU A 469 -1.56 9.14 -10.56
N PHE A 470 -1.21 7.83 -10.55
CA PHE A 470 -0.96 7.07 -9.34
C PHE A 470 0.45 6.47 -9.21
N THR A 471 1.38 6.77 -10.10
CA THR A 471 2.80 6.39 -9.89
C THR A 471 3.25 6.87 -8.51
N TYR A 472 3.90 5.99 -7.75
CA TYR A 472 4.33 6.16 -6.36
C TYR A 472 3.23 6.21 -5.29
N GLU A 473 2.00 5.85 -5.63
CA GLU A 473 0.88 5.77 -4.67
C GLU A 473 0.40 4.33 -4.42
N GLN A 474 1.29 3.35 -4.64
CA GLN A 474 1.06 1.93 -4.31
C GLN A 474 0.02 1.22 -5.19
N PHE A 475 0.02 1.55 -6.47
CA PHE A 475 -0.81 0.87 -7.46
C PHE A 475 -0.01 0.12 -8.52
N SER A 476 1.27 0.43 -8.76
CA SER A 476 2.00 -0.01 -9.95
C SER A 476 1.98 -1.52 -10.14
N VAL A 477 2.50 -2.30 -9.18
CA VAL A 477 2.48 -3.76 -9.32
C VAL A 477 1.08 -4.36 -9.13
N LEU A 478 0.25 -3.77 -8.26
CA LEU A 478 -1.11 -4.27 -8.02
C LEU A 478 -1.98 -4.17 -9.27
N ASN A 479 -1.80 -3.11 -10.05
CA ASN A 479 -2.44 -2.96 -11.35
C ASN A 479 -1.92 -4.00 -12.35
N SER A 480 -0.61 -4.21 -12.43
CA SER A 480 -0.04 -5.25 -13.30
C SER A 480 -0.50 -6.66 -12.91
N TYR A 481 -0.74 -6.93 -11.61
CA TYR A 481 -1.30 -8.21 -11.16
C TYR A 481 -2.73 -8.43 -11.69
N ARG A 482 -3.60 -7.44 -11.52
CA ARG A 482 -5.00 -7.56 -11.93
C ARG A 482 -5.21 -7.48 -13.44
N TRP A 483 -4.32 -6.81 -14.17
CA TRP A 483 -4.34 -6.78 -15.64
C TRP A 483 -3.66 -7.98 -16.30
N ASN A 484 -3.08 -8.87 -15.51
CA ASN A 484 -2.31 -10.02 -16.00
C ASN A 484 -1.20 -9.63 -16.98
N ASP A 485 -0.47 -8.53 -16.72
CA ASP A 485 0.59 -8.03 -17.59
C ASP A 485 1.93 -7.74 -16.86
N LEU A 486 2.12 -8.33 -15.67
CA LEU A 486 3.31 -8.10 -14.86
C LEU A 486 4.61 -8.36 -15.64
N VAL A 487 4.72 -9.53 -16.26
CA VAL A 487 5.97 -9.93 -16.91
C VAL A 487 6.25 -9.05 -18.12
N SER A 488 5.27 -8.81 -18.98
CA SER A 488 5.41 -7.95 -20.15
C SER A 488 5.65 -6.49 -19.76
N SER A 489 5.00 -6.01 -18.70
CA SER A 489 5.20 -4.66 -18.16
C SER A 489 6.64 -4.47 -17.67
N VAL A 490 7.14 -5.39 -16.84
CA VAL A 490 8.52 -5.33 -16.34
C VAL A 490 9.53 -5.49 -17.48
N LYS A 491 9.27 -6.34 -18.46
CA LYS A 491 10.17 -6.54 -19.61
C LYS A 491 10.28 -5.33 -20.54
N LYS A 492 9.40 -4.35 -20.43
CA LYS A 492 9.56 -3.07 -21.14
C LYS A 492 10.85 -2.35 -20.78
N VAL A 493 11.48 -2.65 -19.64
CA VAL A 493 12.81 -2.11 -19.30
C VAL A 493 13.86 -2.39 -20.37
N SER A 494 13.65 -3.41 -21.22
CA SER A 494 14.54 -3.70 -22.35
C SER A 494 14.55 -2.61 -23.45
N THR A 495 13.56 -1.72 -23.44
CA THR A 495 13.50 -0.56 -24.36
C THR A 495 14.17 0.68 -23.78
N TYR A 496 14.55 0.66 -22.51
CA TYR A 496 15.11 1.80 -21.82
C TYR A 496 16.55 2.09 -22.25
N LYS A 497 16.91 3.36 -22.32
CA LYS A 497 18.23 3.79 -22.77
C LYS A 497 19.38 3.16 -21.96
N HIS A 498 19.19 3.05 -20.62
CA HIS A 498 20.19 2.43 -19.74
C HIS A 498 20.26 0.90 -19.87
N PHE A 499 19.31 0.27 -20.53
CA PHE A 499 19.35 -1.18 -20.78
C PHE A 499 20.23 -1.56 -21.99
N ALA A 500 20.44 -0.64 -22.94
CA ALA A 500 21.19 -0.90 -24.16
C ALA A 500 22.69 -1.04 -23.90
N ASP A 501 23.28 -2.16 -24.35
CA ASP A 501 24.71 -2.48 -24.13
C ASP A 501 25.66 -1.48 -24.82
N ASP A 502 25.23 -0.79 -25.86
CA ASP A 502 26.03 0.15 -26.64
C ASP A 502 25.77 1.62 -26.30
N TRP A 503 24.85 1.91 -25.37
CA TRP A 503 24.49 3.30 -25.05
C TRP A 503 25.66 4.07 -24.43
N GLU A 504 26.41 3.43 -23.53
CA GLU A 504 27.62 3.98 -22.91
C GLU A 504 28.64 4.45 -23.95
N SER A 505 28.87 3.64 -24.99
CA SER A 505 29.85 3.94 -26.04
C SER A 505 29.52 5.19 -26.89
N LYS A 506 28.27 5.63 -26.84
CA LYS A 506 27.75 6.80 -27.55
C LYS A 506 27.84 8.11 -26.74
N GLN A 507 28.31 8.02 -25.50
CA GLN A 507 28.35 9.13 -24.55
C GLN A 507 29.79 9.39 -24.08
N THR A 508 30.02 10.62 -23.59
CA THR A 508 31.26 10.96 -22.88
C THR A 508 30.92 11.11 -21.41
N PHE A 509 31.28 10.10 -20.62
CA PHE A 509 30.98 10.05 -19.18
C PHE A 509 32.20 10.44 -18.33
N THR A 510 31.95 11.08 -17.18
CA THR A 510 32.89 11.07 -16.06
C THR A 510 32.95 9.66 -15.45
N ALA A 511 33.94 9.41 -14.59
CA ALA A 511 34.06 8.12 -13.91
C ALA A 511 32.82 7.80 -13.07
N ASP A 512 32.27 8.80 -12.36
CA ASP A 512 31.08 8.64 -11.51
C ASP A 512 29.82 8.39 -12.34
N GLN A 513 29.66 9.09 -13.46
CA GLN A 513 28.56 8.86 -14.39
C GLN A 513 28.61 7.45 -14.99
N LYS A 514 29.80 6.96 -15.30
CA LYS A 514 29.98 5.60 -15.77
C LYS A 514 29.60 4.58 -14.71
N ALA A 515 30.06 4.76 -13.48
CA ALA A 515 29.73 3.88 -12.37
C ALA A 515 28.22 3.86 -12.10
N TYR A 516 27.54 5.00 -12.16
CA TYR A 516 26.07 5.09 -12.05
C TYR A 516 25.37 4.33 -13.17
N PHE A 517 25.79 4.56 -14.43
CA PHE A 517 25.24 3.84 -15.58
C PHE A 517 25.38 2.31 -15.42
N GLU A 518 26.56 1.84 -15.05
CA GLU A 518 26.81 0.40 -14.86
C GLU A 518 25.89 -0.20 -13.78
N LYS A 519 25.66 0.53 -12.66
CA LYS A 519 24.72 0.10 -11.62
C LYS A 519 23.29 -0.03 -12.18
N VAL A 520 22.78 1.00 -12.84
CA VAL A 520 21.43 1.00 -13.41
C VAL A 520 21.30 -0.08 -14.48
N HIS A 521 22.26 -0.18 -15.40
CA HIS A 521 22.28 -1.17 -16.46
C HIS A 521 22.20 -2.61 -15.93
N ASN A 522 23.08 -2.95 -15.00
CA ASN A 522 23.10 -4.27 -14.38
C ASN A 522 21.80 -4.58 -13.65
N HIS A 523 21.23 -3.58 -12.98
CA HIS A 523 19.97 -3.71 -12.27
C HIS A 523 18.80 -4.00 -13.23
N LEU A 524 18.68 -3.23 -14.32
CA LEU A 524 17.64 -3.45 -15.34
C LEU A 524 17.78 -4.82 -16.01
N LYS A 525 19.02 -5.28 -16.29
CA LYS A 525 19.28 -6.63 -16.79
C LYS A 525 18.85 -7.72 -15.82
N ALA A 526 19.13 -7.56 -14.52
CA ALA A 526 18.68 -8.48 -13.48
C ALA A 526 17.16 -8.54 -13.41
N LYS A 527 16.50 -7.37 -13.36
CA LYS A 527 15.04 -7.21 -13.34
C LYS A 527 14.37 -7.93 -14.51
N TYR A 528 14.86 -7.70 -15.73
CA TYR A 528 14.39 -8.34 -16.96
C TYR A 528 14.56 -9.86 -16.92
N ASN A 529 15.72 -10.34 -16.44
CA ASN A 529 16.05 -11.75 -16.42
C ASN A 529 15.30 -12.53 -15.33
N ASN A 530 14.99 -11.89 -14.20
CA ASN A 530 14.45 -12.57 -13.02
C ASN A 530 12.93 -12.61 -12.98
N VAL A 531 12.21 -11.63 -13.57
CA VAL A 531 10.75 -11.62 -13.52
C VAL A 531 10.16 -12.90 -14.09
N ARG A 532 9.22 -13.53 -13.35
CA ARG A 532 8.55 -14.81 -13.68
C ARG A 532 7.10 -14.77 -13.25
N GLY A 533 6.31 -15.71 -13.70
CA GLY A 533 4.92 -15.87 -13.30
C GLY A 533 4.71 -16.05 -11.79
N LYS A 534 5.67 -16.62 -11.04
CA LYS A 534 5.58 -16.70 -9.57
C LYS A 534 5.41 -15.32 -8.91
N HIS A 535 5.97 -14.28 -9.52
CA HIS A 535 5.97 -12.93 -8.96
C HIS A 535 4.61 -12.21 -9.04
N TYR A 536 3.58 -12.86 -9.58
CA TYR A 536 2.19 -12.44 -9.39
C TYR A 536 1.72 -12.59 -7.93
N ARG A 537 2.55 -13.16 -7.05
CA ARG A 537 2.33 -13.27 -5.61
C ARG A 537 3.62 -13.01 -4.87
N GLN A 538 3.50 -12.49 -3.68
CA GLN A 538 4.61 -12.41 -2.73
C GLN A 538 4.80 -13.77 -2.05
N PRO A 539 6.04 -14.13 -1.64
CA PRO A 539 6.25 -15.35 -0.86
C PRO A 539 5.55 -15.24 0.50
N ILE A 540 4.93 -16.34 0.97
CA ILE A 540 4.40 -16.42 2.33
C ILE A 540 5.60 -16.37 3.29
N PRO A 541 5.64 -15.42 4.23
CA PRO A 541 6.78 -15.26 5.13
C PRO A 541 7.02 -16.48 6.02
N THR A 542 8.28 -16.82 6.23
CA THR A 542 8.70 -17.70 7.34
C THR A 542 8.66 -16.91 8.65
N GLY A 543 8.29 -17.56 9.76
CA GLY A 543 8.22 -16.95 11.08
C GLY A 543 6.83 -17.01 11.70
N LEU A 544 6.63 -16.34 12.82
CA LEU A 544 5.49 -16.51 13.75
C LEU A 544 4.08 -16.44 13.12
N ARG A 545 3.93 -15.98 11.86
CA ARG A 545 2.61 -15.77 11.26
C ARG A 545 2.50 -16.19 9.78
N GLY A 546 3.51 -16.88 9.27
CA GLY A 546 3.51 -17.42 7.92
C GLY A 546 3.60 -18.94 7.92
N GLU A 547 4.66 -19.49 7.34
CA GLU A 547 4.87 -20.94 7.24
C GLU A 547 4.90 -21.64 8.60
N ASP A 548 5.40 -20.98 9.67
CA ASP A 548 5.42 -21.55 11.02
C ASP A 548 4.01 -21.81 11.59
N LEU A 549 2.99 -21.10 11.09
CA LEU A 549 1.59 -21.36 11.39
C LEU A 549 0.97 -22.41 10.47
N GLY A 550 1.73 -22.96 9.53
CA GLY A 550 1.25 -23.96 8.57
C GLY A 550 0.48 -23.38 7.38
N ILE A 551 0.63 -22.09 7.09
CA ILE A 551 0.08 -21.49 5.86
C ILE A 551 0.94 -21.97 4.68
N ALA A 552 0.30 -22.60 3.70
CA ALA A 552 0.99 -23.14 2.52
C ALA A 552 1.67 -22.02 1.71
N GLN A 553 2.92 -22.27 1.28
CA GLN A 553 3.71 -21.34 0.47
C GLN A 553 3.07 -21.06 -0.90
N ASN A 554 3.29 -19.88 -1.44
CA ASN A 554 2.92 -19.54 -2.81
C ASN A 554 3.78 -20.30 -3.83
N PRO A 555 3.21 -20.69 -4.98
CA PRO A 555 3.92 -21.47 -5.98
C PRO A 555 5.21 -20.78 -6.48
N GLY A 556 6.30 -21.56 -6.53
CA GLY A 556 7.59 -21.09 -7.05
C GLY A 556 8.54 -20.52 -5.98
N TYR A 557 8.11 -20.46 -4.71
CA TYR A 557 8.95 -20.03 -3.59
C TYR A 557 9.31 -21.18 -2.67
#